data_d99b943589ac6ef08f6744a0b31ee068
#
_entry.id   d99b943589ac6ef08f6744a0b31ee068
#
_cell.length_a   1.000
_cell.length_b   1.000
_cell.length_c   1.000
_cell.angle_alpha   90.00
_cell.angle_beta   90.00
_cell.angle_gamma   90.00
#
_symmetry.space_group_name_H-M   'P 1'
#
loop_
_entity.id
_entity.type
_entity.pdbx_description
1 polymer ?
#
loop_
_entity_poly.entity_id
_entity_poly.type
_entity_poly.pdbx_seq_one_letter_code
_entity_poly.pdbx_strand_id
1 'polypeptide(L)'
;MTIQFNDETFRDDYTFRNSEWAIKRFPFPFHEDSYMYSVNMEQHKGGPEGSVYEKRFDVDEHYVSEMKDRARVLADDPLRCQSLPHMTLAGWDLLELIMVSKSEDYPDLFELHRDGNKWRWINKPLGIDDTFTFLDEATLPYGPMEYITRQAQGDYAVLDQRDDNLWMDAGMVTTQADWSLDFDIGMNFFEWHAPVPMAHEKGIFVRALKFLLNIQQGAPARRLNWTMTVNPLLDTSPENYHKWGIQKTTLTPENIGAKQHLRVELQTFFRLPRSNALVFPIRCYLCSFQDLMTVPKWGRRLHRVVRDLPVELATYKGFIDNRPLMLEYLEKFDDGLPTSPGIWPDLDTEPPLNK
;
A
#
# COMPACT_ATOMS: atom_id res chain seq x y z
N MET A 1 -15.98 -14.27 -7.76
CA MET A 1 -16.61 -12.97 -8.12
C MET A 1 -15.83 -12.38 -9.28
N THR A 2 -16.48 -12.01 -10.39
CA THR A 2 -15.75 -11.39 -11.52
C THR A 2 -15.50 -9.92 -11.19
N ILE A 3 -14.23 -9.51 -11.16
CA ILE A 3 -13.84 -8.12 -10.91
C ILE A 3 -14.19 -7.30 -12.15
N GLN A 4 -14.96 -6.22 -11.97
CA GLN A 4 -15.20 -5.22 -13.00
C GLN A 4 -14.16 -4.11 -12.85
N PHE A 5 -13.27 -3.97 -13.81
CA PHE A 5 -12.24 -2.95 -13.77
C PHE A 5 -12.80 -1.58 -14.14
N ASN A 6 -12.48 -0.59 -13.30
CA ASN A 6 -12.73 0.82 -13.56
C ASN A 6 -11.43 1.45 -14.07
N ASP A 7 -11.38 1.83 -15.33
CA ASP A 7 -10.20 2.43 -15.94
C ASP A 7 -10.21 3.97 -15.92
N GLU A 8 -11.26 4.58 -15.34
CA GLU A 8 -11.40 6.02 -15.16
C GLU A 8 -11.14 6.51 -13.72
N THR A 9 -10.79 5.61 -12.79
CA THR A 9 -10.36 5.96 -11.44
C THR A 9 -9.10 6.82 -11.50
N PHE A 10 -8.77 7.57 -10.46
CA PHE A 10 -7.56 8.41 -10.35
C PHE A 10 -7.39 9.46 -11.47
N ARG A 11 -8.50 10.00 -11.92
CA ARG A 11 -8.52 11.10 -12.89
C ARG A 11 -8.20 12.45 -12.23
N ASP A 12 -7.74 13.41 -13.02
CA ASP A 12 -7.42 14.76 -12.55
C ASP A 12 -8.65 15.54 -12.02
N ASP A 13 -9.87 15.16 -12.42
CA ASP A 13 -11.11 15.77 -11.93
C ASP A 13 -11.56 15.27 -10.54
N TYR A 14 -10.91 14.26 -10.00
CA TYR A 14 -11.15 13.70 -8.66
C TYR A 14 -12.61 13.35 -8.35
N THR A 15 -13.32 12.82 -9.33
CA THR A 15 -14.73 12.41 -9.18
C THR A 15 -14.91 10.97 -8.69
N PHE A 16 -13.81 10.30 -8.42
CA PHE A 16 -13.79 8.93 -7.94
C PHE A 16 -14.59 8.72 -6.65
N ARG A 17 -15.34 7.63 -6.61
CA ARG A 17 -16.05 7.11 -5.44
C ARG A 17 -15.77 5.61 -5.33
N ASN A 18 -15.60 5.12 -4.10
CA ASN A 18 -15.53 3.68 -3.86
C ASN A 18 -16.87 3.01 -4.16
N SER A 19 -16.82 1.82 -4.78
CA SER A 19 -17.98 0.94 -4.84
C SER A 19 -18.35 0.43 -3.44
N GLU A 20 -19.57 -0.08 -3.26
CA GLU A 20 -19.96 -0.74 -2.00
C GLU A 20 -19.04 -1.92 -1.67
N TRP A 21 -18.56 -2.63 -2.69
CA TRP A 21 -17.63 -3.73 -2.51
C TRP A 21 -16.26 -3.24 -2.00
N ALA A 22 -15.74 -2.15 -2.55
CA ALA A 22 -14.48 -1.54 -2.10
C ALA A 22 -14.59 -1.02 -0.66
N ILE A 23 -15.72 -0.42 -0.27
CA ILE A 23 -15.97 0.03 1.10
C ILE A 23 -16.00 -1.17 2.06
N LYS A 24 -16.74 -2.23 1.73
CA LYS A 24 -16.85 -3.42 2.59
C LYS A 24 -15.51 -4.10 2.88
N ARG A 25 -14.58 -4.04 1.95
CA ARG A 25 -13.25 -4.67 2.10
C ARG A 25 -12.15 -3.69 2.49
N PHE A 26 -12.47 -2.40 2.68
CA PHE A 26 -11.48 -1.38 3.01
C PHE A 26 -10.74 -1.74 4.32
N PRO A 27 -9.40 -1.76 4.32
CA PRO A 27 -8.60 -2.18 5.47
C PRO A 27 -8.55 -1.08 6.53
N PHE A 28 -9.69 -0.82 7.21
CA PHE A 28 -9.77 0.21 8.23
C PHE A 28 -8.72 -0.04 9.33
N PRO A 29 -7.81 0.92 9.63
CA PRO A 29 -6.58 0.61 10.36
C PRO A 29 -6.71 0.66 11.89
N PHE A 30 -7.88 1.03 12.42
CA PHE A 30 -8.05 1.25 13.85
C PHE A 30 -8.92 0.16 14.50
N HIS A 31 -8.32 -0.65 15.36
CA HIS A 31 -9.00 -1.70 16.13
C HIS A 31 -9.61 -1.16 17.43
N GLU A 32 -9.08 -0.04 17.95
CA GLU A 32 -9.43 0.56 19.22
C GLU A 32 -9.90 2.01 19.04
N ASP A 33 -10.65 2.52 20.00
CA ASP A 33 -11.14 3.91 20.02
C ASP A 33 -10.06 4.92 20.37
N SER A 34 -8.89 4.45 20.80
CA SER A 34 -7.71 5.28 21.08
C SER A 34 -6.56 4.89 20.15
N TYR A 35 -5.74 5.89 19.79
CA TYR A 35 -4.58 5.64 18.96
C TYR A 35 -3.47 4.93 19.75
N MET A 36 -3.09 3.75 19.26
CA MET A 36 -1.96 2.98 19.78
C MET A 36 -0.77 3.08 18.83
N TYR A 37 0.30 3.77 19.26
CA TYR A 37 1.52 3.86 18.45
C TYR A 37 2.34 2.58 18.57
N SER A 38 2.22 1.70 17.60
CA SER A 38 2.95 0.43 17.54
C SER A 38 3.34 0.07 16.10
N VAL A 39 4.19 -0.95 15.94
CA VAL A 39 4.58 -1.46 14.61
C VAL A 39 3.45 -2.23 13.95
N ASN A 40 2.53 -2.79 14.72
CA ASN A 40 1.37 -3.59 14.29
C ASN A 40 1.74 -4.73 13.31
N MET A 41 2.91 -5.37 13.53
CA MET A 41 3.35 -6.48 12.69
C MET A 41 2.63 -7.77 13.08
N GLU A 42 2.07 -8.45 12.09
CA GLU A 42 1.44 -9.76 12.23
C GLU A 42 1.84 -10.71 11.09
N GLN A 43 1.61 -11.98 11.24
CA GLN A 43 1.83 -12.94 10.15
C GLN A 43 0.77 -12.75 9.06
N HIS A 44 1.22 -12.75 7.80
CA HIS A 44 0.32 -12.74 6.66
C HIS A 44 -0.09 -14.18 6.30
N LYS A 45 -1.14 -14.68 6.97
CA LYS A 45 -1.69 -16.04 6.81
C LYS A 45 -2.92 -16.09 5.89
N GLY A 46 -3.09 -15.11 5.02
CA GLY A 46 -4.34 -14.91 4.32
C GLY A 46 -5.35 -14.16 5.18
N GLY A 47 -6.59 -14.14 4.76
CA GLY A 47 -7.70 -13.45 5.43
C GLY A 47 -9.04 -14.04 5.03
N PRO A 48 -10.13 -13.46 5.50
CA PRO A 48 -11.47 -13.85 5.10
C PRO A 48 -11.69 -13.70 3.61
N GLU A 49 -12.56 -14.53 3.07
CA GLU A 49 -12.96 -14.46 1.66
C GLU A 49 -13.45 -13.05 1.30
N GLY A 50 -12.96 -12.51 0.18
CA GLY A 50 -13.27 -11.17 -0.28
C GLY A 50 -12.52 -10.03 0.43
N SER A 51 -11.78 -10.28 1.51
CA SER A 51 -10.96 -9.25 2.15
C SER A 51 -9.68 -8.95 1.36
N VAL A 52 -9.10 -7.76 1.60
CA VAL A 52 -7.79 -7.38 1.02
C VAL A 52 -6.64 -8.27 1.55
N TYR A 53 -6.89 -9.07 2.56
CA TYR A 53 -5.91 -9.97 3.18
C TYR A 53 -5.98 -11.40 2.63
N GLU A 54 -6.98 -11.73 1.82
CA GLU A 54 -7.21 -13.10 1.34
C GLU A 54 -6.07 -13.57 0.44
N LYS A 55 -5.61 -12.70 -0.45
CA LYS A 55 -4.61 -13.00 -1.46
C LYS A 55 -3.25 -12.40 -1.10
N ARG A 56 -2.17 -12.98 -1.66
CA ARG A 56 -0.81 -12.46 -1.45
C ARG A 56 -0.60 -11.08 -2.08
N PHE A 57 -1.16 -10.90 -3.28
CA PHE A 57 -1.17 -9.63 -4.02
C PHE A 57 -2.61 -9.34 -4.44
N ASP A 58 -3.26 -8.47 -3.69
CA ASP A 58 -4.65 -8.12 -3.95
C ASP A 58 -4.82 -7.42 -5.30
N VAL A 59 -5.85 -7.84 -6.05
CA VAL A 59 -6.28 -7.21 -7.30
C VAL A 59 -7.70 -6.72 -7.12
N ASP A 60 -7.94 -5.43 -7.33
CA ASP A 60 -9.24 -4.80 -7.18
C ASP A 60 -9.74 -4.10 -8.46
N GLU A 61 -10.88 -3.42 -8.35
CA GLU A 61 -11.51 -2.70 -9.46
C GLU A 61 -10.62 -1.60 -10.06
N HIS A 62 -9.62 -1.12 -9.33
CA HIS A 62 -8.73 -0.05 -9.75
C HIS A 62 -7.47 -0.54 -10.48
N TYR A 63 -7.33 -1.85 -10.71
CA TYR A 63 -6.10 -2.43 -11.26
C TYR A 63 -5.67 -1.79 -12.58
N VAL A 64 -6.59 -1.69 -13.54
CA VAL A 64 -6.27 -1.15 -14.87
C VAL A 64 -5.93 0.35 -14.79
N SER A 65 -6.72 1.12 -14.03
CA SER A 65 -6.49 2.56 -13.89
C SER A 65 -5.19 2.88 -13.16
N GLU A 66 -4.84 2.11 -12.12
CA GLU A 66 -3.57 2.28 -11.40
C GLU A 66 -2.37 1.95 -12.30
N MET A 67 -2.47 0.92 -13.14
CA MET A 67 -1.39 0.62 -14.09
C MET A 67 -1.22 1.70 -15.17
N LYS A 68 -2.31 2.32 -15.62
CA LYS A 68 -2.24 3.50 -16.50
C LYS A 68 -1.61 4.71 -15.81
N ASP A 69 -1.98 4.96 -14.55
CA ASP A 69 -1.39 6.06 -13.78
C ASP A 69 0.10 5.83 -13.51
N ARG A 70 0.49 4.60 -13.15
CA ARG A 70 1.90 4.22 -13.04
C ARG A 70 2.69 4.46 -14.31
N ALA A 71 2.13 4.05 -15.46
CA ALA A 71 2.80 4.26 -16.74
C ALA A 71 3.04 5.76 -17.04
N ARG A 72 2.06 6.61 -16.68
CA ARG A 72 2.19 8.06 -16.78
C ARG A 72 3.27 8.61 -15.84
N VAL A 73 3.25 8.22 -14.57
CA VAL A 73 4.26 8.66 -13.59
C VAL A 73 5.67 8.28 -14.04
N LEU A 74 5.87 7.06 -14.53
CA LEU A 74 7.18 6.59 -15.00
C LEU A 74 7.62 7.26 -16.31
N ALA A 75 6.69 7.71 -17.14
CA ALA A 75 7.02 8.48 -18.33
C ALA A 75 7.50 9.91 -17.98
N ASP A 76 6.89 10.49 -16.93
CA ASP A 76 7.25 11.83 -16.43
C ASP A 76 8.54 11.80 -15.60
N ASP A 77 8.73 10.73 -14.79
CA ASP A 77 9.84 10.58 -13.86
C ASP A 77 10.34 9.13 -13.79
N PRO A 78 11.31 8.74 -14.63
CA PRO A 78 11.88 7.39 -14.64
C PRO A 78 12.59 6.98 -13.34
N LEU A 79 13.02 7.94 -12.50
CA LEU A 79 13.70 7.65 -11.22
C LEU A 79 12.78 7.04 -10.17
N ARG A 80 11.47 6.96 -10.47
CA ARG A 80 10.49 6.22 -9.66
C ARG A 80 10.68 4.70 -9.75
N CYS A 81 11.56 4.22 -10.62
CA CYS A 81 11.97 2.82 -10.72
C CYS A 81 13.48 2.74 -10.79
N GLN A 82 14.09 2.20 -9.74
CA GLN A 82 15.54 2.07 -9.65
C GLN A 82 15.94 0.69 -9.11
N SER A 83 17.07 0.17 -9.55
CA SER A 83 17.64 -1.08 -9.06
C SER A 83 19.17 -1.03 -9.17
N LEU A 84 19.85 -1.20 -8.05
CA LEU A 84 21.31 -1.32 -8.06
C LEU A 84 21.73 -2.64 -8.73
N PRO A 85 22.90 -2.71 -9.39
CA PRO A 85 23.29 -3.86 -10.22
C PRO A 85 23.27 -5.22 -9.51
N HIS A 86 23.58 -5.27 -8.21
CA HIS A 86 23.60 -6.51 -7.44
C HIS A 86 22.19 -7.05 -7.12
N MET A 87 21.13 -6.25 -7.36
CA MET A 87 19.74 -6.62 -7.06
C MET A 87 19.05 -7.38 -8.21
N THR A 88 19.72 -7.65 -9.32
CA THR A 88 19.14 -8.38 -10.47
C THR A 88 18.51 -9.71 -10.05
N LEU A 89 19.16 -10.50 -9.20
CA LEU A 89 18.62 -11.78 -8.73
C LEU A 89 17.37 -11.59 -7.87
N ALA A 90 17.33 -10.54 -7.05
CA ALA A 90 16.14 -10.17 -6.27
C ALA A 90 14.98 -9.76 -7.19
N GLY A 91 15.27 -9.08 -8.29
CA GLY A 91 14.29 -8.76 -9.33
C GLY A 91 13.65 -10.01 -9.95
N TRP A 92 14.45 -11.04 -10.25
CA TRP A 92 13.94 -12.33 -10.76
C TRP A 92 13.13 -13.09 -9.70
N ASP A 93 13.54 -13.06 -8.45
CA ASP A 93 12.78 -13.65 -7.35
C ASP A 93 11.41 -12.97 -7.18
N LEU A 94 11.36 -11.65 -7.26
CA LEU A 94 10.12 -10.87 -7.17
C LEU A 94 9.19 -11.16 -8.36
N LEU A 95 9.76 -11.22 -9.59
CA LEU A 95 9.01 -11.56 -10.79
C LEU A 95 8.33 -12.93 -10.62
N GLU A 96 9.09 -13.95 -10.22
CA GLU A 96 8.52 -15.28 -9.97
C GLU A 96 7.45 -15.26 -8.88
N LEU A 97 7.71 -14.61 -7.75
CA LEU A 97 6.76 -14.51 -6.64
C LEU A 97 5.42 -13.91 -7.07
N ILE A 98 5.44 -12.80 -7.82
CA ILE A 98 4.22 -12.14 -8.28
C ILE A 98 3.50 -12.96 -9.33
N MET A 99 4.20 -13.49 -10.34
CA MET A 99 3.57 -14.28 -11.41
C MET A 99 2.92 -15.54 -10.87
N VAL A 100 3.62 -16.30 -10.03
CA VAL A 100 3.09 -17.51 -9.39
C VAL A 100 1.88 -17.16 -8.52
N SER A 101 2.00 -16.16 -7.65
CA SER A 101 0.89 -15.78 -6.76
C SER A 101 -0.34 -15.32 -7.54
N LYS A 102 -0.18 -14.48 -8.56
CA LYS A 102 -1.32 -13.97 -9.35
C LYS A 102 -1.98 -15.07 -10.19
N SER A 103 -1.21 -15.98 -10.79
CA SER A 103 -1.76 -17.08 -11.56
C SER A 103 -2.50 -18.11 -10.70
N GLU A 104 -2.04 -18.33 -9.45
CA GLU A 104 -2.73 -19.18 -8.46
C GLU A 104 -3.99 -18.50 -7.90
N ASP A 105 -3.89 -17.22 -7.52
CA ASP A 105 -4.94 -16.49 -6.82
C ASP A 105 -6.05 -15.97 -7.76
N TYR A 106 -5.73 -15.69 -9.03
CA TYR A 106 -6.64 -15.13 -10.05
C TYR A 106 -6.46 -15.80 -11.41
N PRO A 107 -6.71 -17.13 -11.55
CA PRO A 107 -6.45 -17.88 -12.79
C PRO A 107 -7.29 -17.39 -13.99
N ASP A 108 -8.43 -16.75 -13.75
CA ASP A 108 -9.24 -16.14 -14.82
C ASP A 108 -8.59 -14.90 -15.44
N LEU A 109 -7.69 -14.22 -14.72
CA LEU A 109 -7.05 -12.97 -15.12
C LEU A 109 -5.60 -13.17 -15.55
N PHE A 110 -4.88 -14.10 -14.92
CA PHE A 110 -3.44 -14.30 -15.11
C PHE A 110 -3.11 -15.75 -15.35
N GLU A 111 -2.17 -16.01 -16.28
CA GLU A 111 -1.68 -17.36 -16.54
C GLU A 111 -0.14 -17.36 -16.59
N LEU A 112 0.46 -18.37 -15.98
CA LEU A 112 1.90 -18.60 -16.04
C LEU A 112 2.16 -20.03 -16.57
N HIS A 113 2.78 -20.14 -17.74
CA HIS A 113 3.20 -21.40 -18.33
C HIS A 113 4.72 -21.51 -18.26
N ARG A 114 5.23 -22.63 -17.76
CA ARG A 114 6.67 -22.90 -17.59
C ARG A 114 7.07 -24.18 -18.29
N ASP A 115 8.04 -24.08 -19.22
CA ASP A 115 8.71 -25.20 -19.87
C ASP A 115 10.23 -25.04 -19.67
N GLY A 116 10.76 -25.67 -18.65
CA GLY A 116 12.11 -25.42 -18.16
C GLY A 116 12.32 -23.95 -17.78
N ASN A 117 13.29 -23.30 -18.42
CA ASN A 117 13.54 -21.87 -18.26
C ASN A 117 12.75 -20.99 -19.25
N LYS A 118 12.01 -21.56 -20.16
CA LYS A 118 11.15 -20.81 -21.10
C LYS A 118 9.78 -20.59 -20.46
N TRP A 119 9.46 -19.34 -20.19
CA TRP A 119 8.23 -18.95 -19.53
C TRP A 119 7.36 -18.11 -20.46
N ARG A 120 6.02 -18.30 -20.35
CA ARG A 120 5.00 -17.43 -20.96
C ARG A 120 4.10 -16.88 -19.89
N TRP A 121 3.98 -15.57 -19.86
CA TRP A 121 3.15 -14.81 -18.93
C TRP A 121 2.00 -14.15 -19.68
N ILE A 122 0.77 -14.38 -19.21
CA ILE A 122 -0.42 -13.75 -19.73
C ILE A 122 -1.07 -12.91 -18.63
N ASN A 123 -1.30 -11.64 -18.94
CA ASN A 123 -2.02 -10.69 -18.10
C ASN A 123 -3.16 -10.12 -18.93
N LYS A 124 -4.31 -10.79 -18.84
CA LYS A 124 -5.50 -10.51 -19.68
C LYS A 124 -6.01 -9.07 -19.50
N PRO A 125 -6.14 -8.51 -18.26
CA PRO A 125 -6.61 -7.14 -18.07
C PRO A 125 -5.76 -6.07 -18.75
N LEU A 126 -4.47 -6.32 -18.93
CA LEU A 126 -3.55 -5.37 -19.59
C LEU A 126 -3.22 -5.76 -21.04
N GLY A 127 -3.75 -6.87 -21.53
CA GLY A 127 -3.51 -7.36 -22.88
C GLY A 127 -2.06 -7.81 -23.12
N ILE A 128 -1.37 -8.30 -22.08
CA ILE A 128 0.01 -8.77 -22.15
C ILE A 128 0.02 -10.29 -22.40
N ASP A 129 0.86 -10.74 -23.33
CA ASP A 129 1.13 -12.15 -23.64
C ASP A 129 2.57 -12.28 -24.10
N ASP A 130 3.47 -12.43 -23.12
CA ASP A 130 4.91 -12.40 -23.35
C ASP A 130 5.54 -13.76 -23.09
N THR A 131 6.55 -14.11 -23.93
CA THR A 131 7.40 -15.27 -23.74
C THR A 131 8.83 -14.82 -23.56
N PHE A 132 9.47 -15.32 -22.51
CA PHE A 132 10.85 -14.95 -22.14
C PHE A 132 11.61 -16.16 -21.58
N THR A 133 12.91 -16.02 -21.43
CA THR A 133 13.80 -17.00 -20.77
C THR A 133 14.06 -16.54 -19.35
N PHE A 134 13.62 -17.34 -18.37
CA PHE A 134 13.84 -17.03 -16.95
C PHE A 134 15.35 -16.94 -16.63
N LEU A 135 15.76 -15.89 -15.93
CA LEU A 135 17.15 -15.48 -15.61
C LEU A 135 17.95 -14.94 -16.80
N ASP A 136 17.30 -14.61 -17.92
CA ASP A 136 17.94 -13.95 -19.07
C ASP A 136 17.24 -12.59 -19.33
N GLU A 137 17.83 -11.51 -18.80
CA GLU A 137 17.27 -10.15 -18.92
C GLU A 137 17.14 -9.68 -20.37
N ALA A 138 17.99 -10.17 -21.30
CA ALA A 138 17.93 -9.78 -22.70
C ALA A 138 16.60 -10.20 -23.40
N THR A 139 15.83 -11.09 -22.78
CA THR A 139 14.55 -11.58 -23.29
C THR A 139 13.32 -10.84 -22.72
N LEU A 140 13.52 -9.90 -21.82
CA LEU A 140 12.49 -9.04 -21.25
C LEU A 140 12.58 -7.61 -21.82
N PRO A 141 11.46 -6.86 -21.90
CA PRO A 141 11.49 -5.47 -22.37
C PRO A 141 12.08 -4.49 -21.33
N TYR A 142 12.15 -4.90 -20.07
CA TYR A 142 12.70 -4.17 -18.93
C TYR A 142 13.47 -5.14 -18.02
N GLY A 143 14.26 -4.64 -17.08
CA GLY A 143 14.78 -5.48 -16.01
C GLY A 143 13.67 -6.23 -15.26
N PRO A 144 13.93 -7.41 -14.66
CA PRO A 144 12.88 -8.31 -14.16
C PRO A 144 12.01 -7.68 -13.07
N MET A 145 12.57 -6.87 -12.17
CA MET A 145 11.79 -6.13 -11.17
C MET A 145 10.86 -5.12 -11.85
N GLU A 146 11.40 -4.26 -12.72
CA GLU A 146 10.60 -3.25 -13.41
C GLU A 146 9.50 -3.89 -14.25
N TYR A 147 9.82 -4.96 -15.01
CA TYR A 147 8.86 -5.66 -15.84
C TYR A 147 7.61 -6.10 -15.06
N ILE A 148 7.81 -6.75 -13.92
CA ILE A 148 6.67 -7.30 -13.17
C ILE A 148 5.95 -6.24 -12.33
N THR A 149 6.67 -5.27 -11.78
CA THR A 149 6.05 -4.22 -10.96
C THR A 149 5.26 -3.20 -11.79
N ARG A 150 5.56 -3.06 -13.09
CA ARG A 150 4.69 -2.33 -14.04
C ARG A 150 3.30 -2.98 -14.20
N GLN A 151 3.11 -4.19 -13.71
CA GLN A 151 1.89 -5.00 -13.82
C GLN A 151 1.32 -5.39 -12.46
N ALA A 152 1.73 -4.75 -11.39
CA ALA A 152 1.30 -5.09 -10.03
C ALA A 152 0.99 -3.83 -9.23
N GLN A 153 -0.22 -3.79 -8.61
CA GLN A 153 -0.68 -2.65 -7.83
C GLN A 153 0.18 -2.39 -6.59
N GLY A 154 0.27 -1.13 -6.20
CA GLY A 154 1.08 -0.68 -5.06
C GLY A 154 2.55 -0.47 -5.39
N ASP A 155 3.29 0.04 -4.43
CA ASP A 155 4.72 0.26 -4.53
C ASP A 155 5.51 -0.96 -4.07
N TYR A 156 6.75 -1.05 -4.50
CA TYR A 156 7.63 -2.16 -4.18
C TYR A 156 9.00 -1.63 -3.78
N ALA A 157 9.38 -1.79 -2.52
CA ALA A 157 10.76 -1.64 -2.08
C ALA A 157 11.41 -3.02 -1.97
N VAL A 158 12.59 -3.17 -2.50
CA VAL A 158 13.35 -4.43 -2.46
C VAL A 158 14.65 -4.18 -1.68
N LEU A 159 14.71 -4.80 -0.52
CA LEU A 159 15.69 -4.51 0.50
C LEU A 159 16.78 -5.59 0.51
N ASP A 160 18.03 -5.21 0.26
CA ASP A 160 19.15 -6.11 0.48
C ASP A 160 19.43 -6.28 1.97
N GLN A 161 19.76 -7.50 2.38
CA GLN A 161 20.13 -7.80 3.75
C GLN A 161 21.64 -7.99 3.86
N ARG A 162 22.32 -7.01 4.43
CA ARG A 162 23.77 -7.03 4.74
C ARG A 162 24.07 -6.24 6.02
N ASP A 163 25.19 -6.52 6.65
CA ASP A 163 25.69 -5.80 7.84
C ASP A 163 24.65 -5.71 8.97
N ASP A 164 23.91 -6.80 9.21
CA ASP A 164 22.81 -6.87 10.19
C ASP A 164 21.73 -5.76 9.98
N ASN A 165 21.55 -5.31 8.75
CA ASN A 165 20.63 -4.25 8.39
C ASN A 165 19.88 -4.60 7.08
N LEU A 166 18.92 -3.74 6.72
CA LEU A 166 18.20 -3.75 5.45
C LEU A 166 18.50 -2.46 4.70
N TRP A 167 18.81 -2.57 3.41
CA TRP A 167 19.20 -1.48 2.54
C TRP A 167 18.22 -1.33 1.38
N MET A 168 17.76 -0.14 1.11
CA MET A 168 16.84 0.18 0.00
C MET A 168 17.62 0.18 -1.31
N ASP A 169 17.87 -0.98 -1.90
CA ASP A 169 18.74 -1.09 -3.06
C ASP A 169 17.98 -1.29 -4.39
N ALA A 170 16.68 -1.48 -4.35
CA ALA A 170 15.83 -1.43 -5.53
C ALA A 170 14.39 -1.08 -5.15
N GLY A 171 13.61 -0.56 -6.12
CA GLY A 171 12.20 -0.27 -5.92
C GLY A 171 11.49 0.24 -7.17
N MET A 172 10.17 0.16 -7.11
CA MET A 172 9.20 0.79 -8.01
C MET A 172 8.20 1.53 -7.14
N VAL A 173 8.17 2.87 -7.20
CA VAL A 173 7.43 3.72 -6.26
C VAL A 173 6.70 4.83 -7.00
N THR A 174 5.41 4.63 -7.22
CA THR A 174 4.55 5.55 -8.00
C THR A 174 3.25 5.91 -7.27
N THR A 175 3.05 5.34 -6.08
CA THR A 175 1.82 5.54 -5.28
C THR A 175 2.13 5.93 -3.84
N GLN A 176 3.30 6.53 -3.61
CA GLN A 176 3.79 6.89 -2.27
C GLN A 176 3.14 8.15 -1.71
N ALA A 177 3.26 8.29 -0.38
CA ALA A 177 2.89 9.50 0.35
C ALA A 177 4.10 10.03 1.14
N ASP A 178 4.54 11.25 0.81
CA ASP A 178 5.54 12.02 1.55
C ASP A 178 6.94 11.36 1.68
N TRP A 179 7.32 10.46 0.77
CA TRP A 179 8.67 9.88 0.68
C TRP A 179 9.11 9.68 -0.78
N SER A 180 10.40 9.49 -1.02
CA SER A 180 10.98 9.44 -2.37
C SER A 180 11.96 8.28 -2.50
N LEU A 181 11.76 7.42 -3.53
CA LEU A 181 12.70 6.36 -3.83
C LEU A 181 14.07 6.91 -4.23
N ASP A 182 14.09 7.97 -5.04
CA ASP A 182 15.33 8.58 -5.52
C ASP A 182 16.18 9.13 -4.36
N PHE A 183 15.52 9.63 -3.32
CA PHE A 183 16.20 10.07 -2.10
C PHE A 183 16.65 8.89 -1.23
N ASP A 184 15.85 7.84 -1.12
CA ASP A 184 16.06 6.74 -0.18
C ASP A 184 16.91 5.60 -0.73
N ILE A 185 17.15 5.54 -2.06
CA ILE A 185 17.96 4.48 -2.69
C ILE A 185 19.37 4.42 -2.11
N GLY A 186 19.81 3.24 -1.68
CA GLY A 186 21.09 3.02 -1.03
C GLY A 186 21.14 3.33 0.46
N MET A 187 20.05 3.83 1.06
CA MET A 187 19.97 4.06 2.51
C MET A 187 19.67 2.77 3.28
N ASN A 188 20.16 2.68 4.51
CA ASN A 188 19.80 1.62 5.43
C ASN A 188 18.50 1.91 6.19
N PHE A 189 17.98 0.89 6.87
CA PHE A 189 16.69 0.94 7.56
C PHE A 189 16.51 2.14 8.50
N PHE A 190 17.54 2.55 9.22
CA PHE A 190 17.44 3.67 10.15
C PHE A 190 17.51 5.03 9.45
N GLU A 191 18.23 5.12 8.33
CA GLU A 191 18.38 6.36 7.56
C GLU A 191 17.06 6.77 6.92
N TRP A 192 16.38 5.88 6.17
CA TRP A 192 15.10 6.26 5.56
C TRP A 192 13.96 6.42 6.57
N HIS A 193 14.09 5.88 7.81
CA HIS A 193 13.12 6.09 8.88
C HIS A 193 13.46 7.24 9.82
N ALA A 194 14.57 7.94 9.60
CA ALA A 194 15.01 9.04 10.46
C ALA A 194 13.95 10.14 10.68
N PRO A 195 13.11 10.50 9.67
CA PRO A 195 12.10 11.54 9.84
C PRO A 195 10.91 11.15 10.74
N VAL A 196 10.72 9.86 11.08
CA VAL A 196 9.55 9.39 11.82
C VAL A 196 9.65 9.78 13.31
N PRO A 197 8.75 10.62 13.84
CA PRO A 197 8.85 11.10 15.21
C PRO A 197 8.57 9.99 16.24
N MET A 198 9.16 10.12 17.43
CA MET A 198 8.94 9.26 18.61
C MET A 198 9.36 7.79 18.44
N ALA A 199 9.62 7.31 17.23
CA ALA A 199 9.89 5.88 16.97
C ALA A 199 11.27 5.46 17.49
N HIS A 200 12.27 6.32 17.34
CA HIS A 200 13.63 6.08 17.86
C HIS A 200 13.66 6.03 19.39
N GLU A 201 13.05 7.01 20.04
CA GLU A 201 13.01 7.12 21.52
C GLU A 201 12.32 5.91 22.16
N LYS A 202 11.26 5.39 21.53
CA LYS A 202 10.52 4.22 22.00
C LYS A 202 11.17 2.89 21.61
N GLY A 203 12.31 2.90 20.91
CA GLY A 203 12.99 1.70 20.39
C GLY A 203 12.14 0.88 19.43
N ILE A 204 11.16 1.51 18.76
CA ILE A 204 10.23 0.82 17.84
C ILE A 204 11.01 0.25 16.66
N PHE A 205 11.90 1.03 16.05
CA PHE A 205 12.64 0.62 14.87
C PHE A 205 13.66 -0.48 15.13
N VAL A 206 14.30 -0.49 16.30
CA VAL A 206 15.20 -1.60 16.68
C VAL A 206 14.45 -2.92 16.72
N ARG A 207 13.23 -2.93 17.31
CA ARG A 207 12.38 -4.13 17.34
C ARG A 207 11.84 -4.49 15.95
N ALA A 208 11.47 -3.49 15.15
CA ALA A 208 11.00 -3.71 13.78
C ALA A 208 12.09 -4.32 12.91
N LEU A 209 13.30 -3.75 12.90
CA LEU A 209 14.43 -4.28 12.15
C LEU A 209 14.74 -5.73 12.56
N LYS A 210 14.83 -5.99 13.87
CA LYS A 210 15.05 -7.34 14.37
C LYS A 210 13.99 -8.33 13.90
N PHE A 211 12.72 -7.92 13.86
CA PHE A 211 11.63 -8.74 13.33
C PHE A 211 11.80 -9.01 11.84
N LEU A 212 12.04 -7.95 11.04
CA LEU A 212 12.18 -8.03 9.58
C LEU A 212 13.37 -8.89 9.15
N LEU A 213 14.51 -8.77 9.82
CA LEU A 213 15.69 -9.61 9.57
C LEU A 213 15.42 -11.11 9.78
N ASN A 214 14.46 -11.44 10.63
CA ASN A 214 14.11 -12.83 10.97
C ASN A 214 12.91 -13.39 10.18
N ILE A 215 12.30 -12.62 9.28
CA ILE A 215 11.25 -13.14 8.39
C ILE A 215 11.83 -14.26 7.52
N GLN A 216 11.17 -15.41 7.56
CA GLN A 216 11.57 -16.60 6.83
C GLN A 216 10.84 -16.69 5.48
N GLN A 217 11.44 -17.36 4.53
CA GLN A 217 10.80 -17.74 3.28
C GLN A 217 9.51 -18.54 3.59
N GLY A 218 8.42 -18.24 2.90
CA GLY A 218 7.12 -18.89 3.11
C GLY A 218 6.36 -18.47 4.38
N ALA A 219 6.91 -17.57 5.19
CA ALA A 219 6.27 -17.03 6.40
C ALA A 219 6.18 -15.49 6.33
N PRO A 220 5.43 -14.94 5.38
CA PRO A 220 5.33 -13.49 5.21
C PRO A 220 4.66 -12.81 6.40
N ALA A 221 4.98 -11.54 6.58
CA ALA A 221 4.35 -10.68 7.57
C ALA A 221 3.60 -9.54 6.90
N ARG A 222 2.72 -8.86 7.64
CA ARG A 222 2.00 -7.67 7.20
C ARG A 222 1.82 -6.68 8.33
N ARG A 223 1.54 -5.44 7.94
CA ARG A 223 1.05 -4.38 8.84
C ARG A 223 0.20 -3.39 8.07
N LEU A 224 -0.56 -2.56 8.78
CA LEU A 224 -1.20 -1.38 8.20
C LEU A 224 -0.44 -0.12 8.64
N ASN A 225 -0.20 0.77 7.69
CA ASN A 225 0.12 2.16 7.91
C ASN A 225 -1.03 3.02 7.37
N TRP A 226 -1.12 4.28 7.83
CA TRP A 226 -2.16 5.17 7.38
C TRP A 226 -1.70 6.63 7.40
N THR A 227 -2.31 7.42 6.52
CA THR A 227 -2.21 8.88 6.51
C THR A 227 -3.50 9.48 5.94
N MET A 228 -3.51 10.79 5.73
CA MET A 228 -4.64 11.51 5.14
C MET A 228 -4.21 12.16 3.85
N THR A 229 -5.07 12.11 2.83
CA THR A 229 -4.85 12.83 1.58
C THR A 229 -6.09 13.59 1.16
N VAL A 230 -5.91 14.73 0.51
CA VAL A 230 -6.99 15.50 -0.09
C VAL A 230 -7.12 15.07 -1.54
N ASN A 231 -8.35 14.74 -1.93
CA ASN A 231 -8.68 14.05 -3.18
C ASN A 231 -8.07 12.64 -3.27
N PRO A 232 -8.56 11.77 -4.15
CA PRO A 232 -8.10 10.38 -4.27
C PRO A 232 -6.80 10.25 -5.10
N LEU A 233 -5.76 10.99 -4.72
CA LEU A 233 -4.45 10.92 -5.36
C LEU A 233 -3.64 9.76 -4.81
N LEU A 234 -3.10 8.91 -5.68
CA LEU A 234 -2.15 7.88 -5.30
C LEU A 234 -0.74 8.45 -5.14
N ASP A 235 -0.28 9.23 -6.10
CA ASP A 235 1.05 9.87 -6.05
C ASP A 235 0.97 11.21 -5.29
N THR A 236 1.31 11.16 -4.00
CA THR A 236 1.52 12.35 -3.17
C THR A 236 2.98 12.45 -2.73
N SER A 237 3.87 12.24 -3.67
CA SER A 237 5.31 12.32 -3.49
C SER A 237 5.82 13.75 -3.28
N PRO A 238 6.99 13.93 -2.64
CA PRO A 238 7.65 15.22 -2.53
C PRO A 238 7.93 15.87 -3.89
N GLU A 239 8.29 15.09 -4.90
CA GLU A 239 8.56 15.55 -6.27
C GLU A 239 7.36 16.26 -6.90
N ASN A 240 6.15 15.80 -6.57
CA ASN A 240 4.89 16.36 -7.05
C ASN A 240 4.18 17.28 -6.05
N TYR A 241 4.85 17.70 -4.97
CA TYR A 241 4.24 18.56 -3.93
C TYR A 241 3.60 19.82 -4.50
N HIS A 242 4.20 20.42 -5.53
CA HIS A 242 3.66 21.59 -6.22
C HIS A 242 2.29 21.36 -6.87
N LYS A 243 1.93 20.11 -7.18
CA LYS A 243 0.65 19.72 -7.76
C LYS A 243 -0.40 19.42 -6.69
N TRP A 244 -0.03 18.68 -5.64
CA TRP A 244 -0.99 18.19 -4.66
C TRP A 244 -1.00 18.98 -3.34
N GLY A 245 0.10 19.61 -2.96
CA GLY A 245 0.22 20.32 -1.68
C GLY A 245 -0.80 21.45 -1.52
N ILE A 246 -1.04 22.22 -2.59
CA ILE A 246 -2.03 23.30 -2.60
C ILE A 246 -3.46 22.80 -2.33
N GLN A 247 -3.77 21.56 -2.66
CA GLN A 247 -5.10 20.99 -2.48
C GLN A 247 -5.49 20.91 -1.00
N LYS A 248 -4.52 20.80 -0.09
CA LYS A 248 -4.76 20.82 1.36
C LYS A 248 -5.47 22.10 1.82
N THR A 249 -5.28 23.21 1.12
CA THR A 249 -5.89 24.51 1.43
C THR A 249 -7.30 24.67 0.85
N THR A 250 -7.79 23.71 0.06
CA THR A 250 -9.11 23.77 -0.61
C THR A 250 -10.24 23.13 0.18
N LEU A 251 -9.94 22.59 1.36
CA LEU A 251 -10.94 21.96 2.21
C LEU A 251 -11.84 23.03 2.86
N THR A 252 -13.15 22.75 2.87
CA THR A 252 -14.16 23.54 3.53
C THR A 252 -15.14 22.62 4.28
N PRO A 253 -15.96 23.13 5.21
CA PRO A 253 -16.98 22.32 5.89
C PRO A 253 -17.93 21.60 4.94
N GLU A 254 -18.22 22.18 3.75
CA GLU A 254 -19.13 21.63 2.76
C GLU A 254 -18.52 20.51 1.94
N ASN A 255 -17.21 20.54 1.70
CA ASN A 255 -16.56 19.61 0.77
C ASN A 255 -15.68 18.56 1.44
N ILE A 256 -15.36 18.70 2.74
CA ILE A 256 -14.41 17.83 3.43
C ILE A 256 -14.83 16.35 3.40
N GLY A 257 -16.12 16.07 3.50
CA GLY A 257 -16.64 14.69 3.42
C GLY A 257 -16.24 13.99 2.12
N ALA A 258 -16.33 14.70 1.01
CA ALA A 258 -16.01 14.16 -0.31
C ALA A 258 -14.52 14.20 -0.66
N LYS A 259 -13.81 15.25 -0.22
CA LYS A 259 -12.41 15.47 -0.62
C LYS A 259 -11.38 14.86 0.32
N GLN A 260 -11.68 14.80 1.63
CA GLN A 260 -10.75 14.19 2.59
C GLN A 260 -10.84 12.68 2.53
N HIS A 261 -9.70 12.03 2.33
CA HIS A 261 -9.59 10.58 2.25
C HIS A 261 -8.70 10.05 3.38
N LEU A 262 -9.12 8.94 3.97
CA LEU A 262 -8.23 8.07 4.73
C LEU A 262 -7.46 7.23 3.72
N ARG A 263 -6.15 7.34 3.77
CA ARG A 263 -5.20 6.57 2.97
C ARG A 263 -4.62 5.48 3.85
N VAL A 264 -4.81 4.24 3.46
CA VAL A 264 -4.28 3.09 4.19
C VAL A 264 -3.35 2.30 3.29
N GLU A 265 -2.20 1.95 3.83
CA GLU A 265 -1.20 1.14 3.17
C GLU A 265 -1.17 -0.24 3.83
N LEU A 266 -1.59 -1.26 3.08
CA LEU A 266 -1.30 -2.64 3.42
C LEU A 266 0.14 -2.92 3.02
N GLN A 267 0.99 -3.02 4.01
CA GLN A 267 2.41 -3.28 3.90
C GLN A 267 2.67 -4.75 4.18
N THR A 268 3.19 -5.48 3.20
CA THR A 268 3.53 -6.89 3.34
C THR A 268 5.03 -7.10 3.19
N PHE A 269 5.55 -8.19 3.74
CA PHE A 269 6.98 -8.48 3.75
C PHE A 269 7.20 -9.94 3.36
N PHE A 270 7.94 -10.18 2.28
CA PHE A 270 8.27 -11.52 1.80
C PHE A 270 9.77 -11.69 1.71
N ARG A 271 10.29 -12.79 2.29
CA ARG A 271 11.67 -13.20 2.10
C ARG A 271 11.81 -13.90 0.76
N LEU A 272 12.69 -13.40 -0.11
CA LEU A 272 12.93 -13.94 -1.44
C LEU A 272 13.88 -15.14 -1.39
N PRO A 273 13.65 -16.17 -2.25
CA PRO A 273 14.28 -17.48 -2.01
C PRO A 273 15.76 -17.56 -2.41
N ARG A 274 16.19 -16.96 -3.51
CA ARG A 274 17.56 -17.08 -4.04
C ARG A 274 18.44 -15.93 -3.57
N SER A 275 17.91 -14.72 -3.62
CA SER A 275 18.64 -13.50 -3.25
C SER A 275 18.70 -13.27 -1.75
N ASN A 276 17.82 -13.89 -0.99
CA ASN A 276 17.58 -13.58 0.43
C ASN A 276 17.19 -12.12 0.70
N ALA A 277 16.89 -11.34 -0.33
CA ALA A 277 16.37 -9.99 -0.16
C ALA A 277 14.98 -10.03 0.48
N LEU A 278 14.59 -8.94 1.13
CA LEU A 278 13.25 -8.74 1.67
C LEU A 278 12.48 -7.81 0.74
N VAL A 279 11.41 -8.30 0.11
CA VAL A 279 10.53 -7.42 -0.65
C VAL A 279 9.44 -6.87 0.25
N PHE A 280 9.17 -5.59 0.07
CA PHE A 280 8.23 -4.79 0.84
C PHE A 280 7.19 -4.15 -0.12
N PRO A 281 6.14 -4.90 -0.53
CA PRO A 281 4.99 -4.35 -1.23
C PRO A 281 4.18 -3.43 -0.33
N ILE A 282 3.78 -2.27 -0.87
CA ILE A 282 2.99 -1.23 -0.20
C ILE A 282 1.73 -0.99 -1.03
N ARG A 283 0.64 -1.64 -0.67
CA ARG A 283 -0.64 -1.51 -1.39
C ARG A 283 -1.46 -0.39 -0.77
N CYS A 284 -1.74 0.65 -1.55
CA CYS A 284 -2.51 1.81 -1.11
C CYS A 284 -4.01 1.63 -1.37
N TYR A 285 -4.82 1.93 -0.35
CA TYR A 285 -6.28 2.00 -0.43
C TYR A 285 -6.74 3.38 0.02
N LEU A 286 -7.67 3.98 -0.73
CA LEU A 286 -8.22 5.30 -0.46
C LEU A 286 -9.72 5.19 -0.20
N CYS A 287 -10.22 5.85 0.85
CA CYS A 287 -11.65 5.94 1.12
C CYS A 287 -11.99 7.35 1.60
N SER A 288 -12.97 7.98 0.95
CA SER A 288 -13.41 9.33 1.36
C SER A 288 -14.06 9.30 2.74
N PHE A 289 -14.02 10.42 3.45
CA PHE A 289 -14.70 10.53 4.74
C PHE A 289 -16.20 10.23 4.61
N GLN A 290 -16.88 10.72 3.57
CA GLN A 290 -18.30 10.43 3.39
C GLN A 290 -18.58 8.94 3.14
N ASP A 291 -17.68 8.19 2.47
CA ASP A 291 -17.84 6.76 2.27
C ASP A 291 -17.53 5.99 3.57
N LEU A 292 -16.49 6.40 4.32
CA LEU A 292 -16.21 5.84 5.65
C LEU A 292 -17.36 6.01 6.62
N MET A 293 -18.07 7.15 6.58
CA MET A 293 -19.20 7.44 7.48
C MET A 293 -20.43 6.59 7.17
N THR A 294 -20.48 5.86 6.06
CA THR A 294 -21.53 4.85 5.81
C THR A 294 -21.41 3.66 6.78
N VAL A 295 -20.27 3.52 7.46
CA VAL A 295 -20.02 2.50 8.48
C VAL A 295 -19.95 3.18 9.86
N PRO A 296 -21.02 3.13 10.68
CA PRO A 296 -21.12 3.92 11.92
C PRO A 296 -19.95 3.72 12.88
N LYS A 297 -19.45 2.49 13.06
CA LYS A 297 -18.31 2.26 13.94
C LYS A 297 -17.00 2.90 13.46
N TRP A 298 -16.81 3.05 12.16
CA TRP A 298 -15.63 3.73 11.62
C TRP A 298 -15.71 5.24 11.89
N GLY A 299 -16.88 5.84 11.77
CA GLY A 299 -17.11 7.26 12.08
C GLY A 299 -16.73 7.59 13.51
N ARG A 300 -17.31 6.85 14.48
CA ARG A 300 -17.02 7.01 15.92
C ARG A 300 -15.52 6.88 16.19
N ARG A 301 -14.92 5.80 15.70
CA ARG A 301 -13.52 5.47 15.98
C ARG A 301 -12.56 6.46 15.33
N LEU A 302 -12.81 6.85 14.08
CA LEU A 302 -11.98 7.83 13.38
C LEU A 302 -12.01 9.19 14.09
N HIS A 303 -13.18 9.66 14.54
CA HIS A 303 -13.29 10.87 15.34
C HIS A 303 -12.40 10.82 16.58
N ARG A 304 -12.51 9.74 17.39
CA ARG A 304 -11.79 9.57 18.63
C ARG A 304 -10.28 9.47 18.41
N VAL A 305 -9.86 8.69 17.41
CA VAL A 305 -8.45 8.55 17.04
C VAL A 305 -7.86 9.88 16.57
N VAL A 306 -8.54 10.62 15.69
CA VAL A 306 -8.06 11.92 15.21
C VAL A 306 -8.00 12.96 16.33
N ARG A 307 -9.00 12.93 17.25
CA ARG A 307 -9.03 13.81 18.42
C ARG A 307 -7.86 13.57 19.38
N ASP A 308 -7.53 12.33 19.63
CA ASP A 308 -6.57 11.93 20.67
C ASP A 308 -5.13 11.71 20.12
N LEU A 309 -4.94 11.83 18.79
CA LEU A 309 -3.63 11.66 18.15
C LEU A 309 -2.64 12.74 18.64
N PRO A 310 -1.41 12.35 19.05
CA PRO A 310 -0.35 13.33 19.38
C PRO A 310 -0.10 14.34 18.26
N VAL A 311 0.16 15.60 18.63
CA VAL A 311 0.38 16.71 17.68
C VAL A 311 1.56 16.41 16.76
N GLU A 312 2.62 15.83 17.28
CA GLU A 312 3.83 15.46 16.54
C GLU A 312 3.49 14.47 15.40
N LEU A 313 2.61 13.49 15.68
CA LEU A 313 2.17 12.54 14.69
C LEU A 313 1.21 13.14 13.66
N ALA A 314 0.30 14.01 14.08
CA ALA A 314 -0.59 14.72 13.15
C ALA A 314 0.19 15.65 12.21
N THR A 315 1.26 16.27 12.72
CA THR A 315 2.19 17.09 11.94
C THR A 315 2.97 16.25 10.95
N TYR A 316 3.58 15.16 11.40
CA TYR A 316 4.31 14.22 10.55
C TYR A 316 3.44 13.63 9.44
N LYS A 317 2.18 13.29 9.75
CA LYS A 317 1.21 12.77 8.78
C LYS A 317 0.58 13.86 7.89
N GLY A 318 1.03 15.11 8.02
CA GLY A 318 0.72 16.22 7.12
C GLY A 318 -0.71 16.73 7.17
N PHE A 319 -1.47 16.51 8.27
CA PHE A 319 -2.86 16.97 8.37
C PHE A 319 -3.16 17.86 9.59
N ILE A 320 -2.15 18.29 10.32
CA ILE A 320 -2.33 19.09 11.53
C ILE A 320 -3.15 20.36 11.29
N ASP A 321 -2.93 21.05 10.17
CA ASP A 321 -3.64 22.28 9.83
C ASP A 321 -5.13 22.06 9.54
N ASN A 322 -5.47 20.92 8.97
CA ASN A 322 -6.84 20.53 8.66
C ASN A 322 -7.55 19.74 9.78
N ARG A 323 -6.82 19.39 10.85
CA ARG A 323 -7.36 18.61 11.97
C ARG A 323 -8.59 19.25 12.62
N PRO A 324 -8.67 20.57 12.86
CA PRO A 324 -9.89 21.18 13.40
C PRO A 324 -11.11 20.98 12.53
N LEU A 325 -10.97 21.16 11.22
CA LEU A 325 -12.04 20.95 10.24
C LEU A 325 -12.46 19.47 10.15
N MET A 326 -11.48 18.55 10.23
CA MET A 326 -11.79 17.12 10.30
C MET A 326 -12.60 16.76 11.52
N LEU A 327 -12.23 17.29 12.70
CA LEU A 327 -12.95 17.03 13.96
C LEU A 327 -14.37 17.57 13.91
N GLU A 328 -14.59 18.79 13.41
CA GLU A 328 -15.91 19.37 13.24
C GLU A 328 -16.81 18.51 12.34
N TYR A 329 -16.25 17.95 11.26
CA TYR A 329 -16.99 17.06 10.37
C TYR A 329 -17.30 15.71 11.05
N LEU A 330 -16.30 15.10 11.69
CA LEU A 330 -16.40 13.77 12.28
C LEU A 330 -17.25 13.71 13.56
N GLU A 331 -17.33 14.80 14.32
CA GLU A 331 -18.13 14.88 15.55
C GLU A 331 -19.60 14.49 15.32
N LYS A 332 -20.14 14.78 14.14
CA LYS A 332 -21.53 14.45 13.75
C LYS A 332 -21.79 12.93 13.70
N PHE A 333 -20.73 12.13 13.62
CA PHE A 333 -20.77 10.67 13.51
C PHE A 333 -20.33 9.96 14.80
N ASP A 334 -20.01 10.69 15.86
CA ASP A 334 -19.71 10.14 17.17
C ASP A 334 -20.86 10.41 18.15
N ASP A 335 -21.75 9.44 18.28
CA ASP A 335 -22.90 9.47 19.19
C ASP A 335 -22.55 9.14 20.66
N GLY A 336 -21.25 8.99 20.98
CA GLY A 336 -20.76 8.66 22.31
C GLY A 336 -20.92 7.19 22.71
N LEU A 337 -21.54 6.36 21.87
CA LEU A 337 -21.71 4.93 22.16
C LEU A 337 -20.37 4.18 22.02
N PRO A 338 -20.19 3.06 22.74
CA PRO A 338 -19.05 2.18 22.54
C PRO A 338 -19.00 1.67 21.10
N THR A 339 -17.79 1.57 20.53
CA THR A 339 -17.61 0.86 19.26
C THR A 339 -17.54 -0.64 19.49
N SER A 340 -18.16 -1.40 18.59
CA SER A 340 -17.99 -2.86 18.60
C SER A 340 -16.54 -3.26 18.28
N PRO A 341 -16.06 -4.38 18.78
CA PRO A 341 -14.73 -4.91 18.42
C PRO A 341 -14.60 -5.12 16.91
N GLY A 342 -13.35 -5.10 16.43
CA GLY A 342 -13.02 -5.38 15.03
C GLY A 342 -13.12 -4.18 14.10
N ILE A 343 -12.64 -4.37 12.87
CA ILE A 343 -12.50 -3.31 11.86
C ILE A 343 -13.53 -3.40 10.74
N TRP A 344 -14.25 -4.51 10.64
CA TRP A 344 -15.15 -4.79 9.52
C TRP A 344 -16.46 -3.99 9.61
N PRO A 345 -17.07 -3.66 8.46
CA PRO A 345 -18.28 -2.83 8.42
C PRO A 345 -19.50 -3.47 9.09
N ASP A 346 -19.65 -4.77 8.96
CA ASP A 346 -20.82 -5.51 9.40
C ASP A 346 -20.44 -6.55 10.45
N LEU A 347 -20.98 -6.39 11.66
CA LEU A 347 -20.70 -7.25 12.80
C LEU A 347 -21.23 -8.69 12.63
N ASP A 348 -22.37 -8.85 11.96
CA ASP A 348 -23.01 -10.14 11.80
C ASP A 348 -22.32 -11.00 10.74
N THR A 349 -21.56 -10.36 9.85
CA THR A 349 -20.77 -11.00 8.80
C THR A 349 -19.27 -10.90 9.04
N GLU A 350 -18.84 -10.30 10.16
CA GLU A 350 -17.43 -10.16 10.50
C GLU A 350 -16.77 -11.52 10.63
N PRO A 351 -15.71 -11.79 9.86
CA PRO A 351 -14.91 -12.96 10.12
C PRO A 351 -14.26 -12.83 11.51
N PRO A 352 -14.07 -13.93 12.22
CA PRO A 352 -13.38 -13.89 13.50
C PRO A 352 -12.00 -13.26 13.30
N LEU A 353 -11.68 -12.27 14.13
CA LEU A 353 -10.33 -11.73 14.21
C LEU A 353 -9.37 -12.90 14.40
N ASN A 354 -8.41 -13.06 13.49
CA ASN A 354 -7.33 -14.01 13.70
C ASN A 354 -6.55 -13.53 14.93
N LYS A 355 -6.77 -14.19 16.05
CA LYS A 355 -5.98 -14.02 17.27
C LYS A 355 -4.60 -14.59 17.10
#